data_798854b0e4ee40a42a2fde3645e5a2cd
#
_entry.id   798854b0e4ee40a42a2fde3645e5a2cd
#
_cell.length_a   1.000
_cell.length_b   1.000
_cell.length_c   1.000
_cell.angle_alpha   90.00
_cell.angle_beta   90.00
_cell.angle_gamma   90.00
#
_symmetry.space_group_name_H-M   'P 1'
#
loop_
_entity.id
_entity.type
_entity.pdbx_description
1 polymer ?
#
loop_
_entity_poly.entity_id
_entity_poly.type
_entity_poly.pdbx_seq_one_letter_code
_entity_poly.pdbx_strand_id
1 'polypeptide(L)'
;MLKKVENYIRQWKMLEKGDKVVVGLSGGADSVCLFLILEELRKKIGFEILAVHVNHGIRGEEAKADEEFVKTLCEKKEIPCRSVSVDIPKMAVEYRMSEEEAGRTARREIFEQAAEEWGGTRIALAHHQDDNAETFFLHLARGSGLRGLGGIYPVNGMYIRPLLCVGRKEIEDYLKGREMPYCIDATNMEDAYMRNRIRNHVIPYFKENINEKTVEHMNRSMDQLREIWDYMERQTESAYQICTDQNGEKICIHADAYHRQERLIRKMILRKALALVAEHEKDLEQVHVEKLEGLFEKQVGKRLDLPYGVCACRTYEGIELKRKKKDTELAEEEKNLDLKQVSGKISYGKWEISYRIFEKEECRCQIPKKTYTKWFDYGIIKQSVAVRTRRAGDFIVIDESGGRQKLKSYFINKKIPVAERAGIPLIAEGSEILWIVGCRQSKAYQVTEQTTKILEITINGGTLNGRESENVNSGRRSKC
;
A
#
# COMPACT_ATOMS: atom_id res chain seq x y z
N MET A 1 17.80 -17.92 -34.17
CA MET A 1 17.49 -17.56 -32.81
C MET A 1 17.86 -16.10 -32.48
N LEU A 2 19.10 -15.62 -32.68
CA LEU A 2 19.53 -14.25 -32.35
C LEU A 2 18.54 -13.15 -32.82
N LYS A 3 18.17 -13.17 -34.13
CA LYS A 3 17.21 -12.18 -34.70
C LYS A 3 15.82 -12.22 -34.01
N LYS A 4 15.37 -13.41 -33.59
CA LYS A 4 14.09 -13.60 -32.86
C LYS A 4 14.15 -12.92 -31.50
N VAL A 5 15.25 -13.13 -30.75
CA VAL A 5 15.46 -12.50 -29.43
C VAL A 5 15.67 -10.99 -29.57
N GLU A 6 16.43 -10.53 -30.58
CA GLU A 6 16.60 -9.09 -30.84
C GLU A 6 15.25 -8.39 -31.10
N ASN A 7 14.39 -8.98 -31.93
CA ASN A 7 13.05 -8.45 -32.20
C ASN A 7 12.20 -8.40 -30.92
N TYR A 8 12.30 -9.43 -30.08
CA TYR A 8 11.58 -9.51 -28.83
C TYR A 8 12.06 -8.45 -27.82
N ILE A 9 13.37 -8.24 -27.70
CA ILE A 9 13.98 -7.15 -26.89
C ILE A 9 13.44 -5.79 -27.34
N ARG A 10 13.35 -5.57 -28.65
CA ARG A 10 12.84 -4.31 -29.24
C ARG A 10 11.34 -4.13 -28.99
N GLN A 11 10.55 -5.19 -29.19
CA GLN A 11 9.10 -5.19 -28.96
C GLN A 11 8.75 -4.77 -27.54
N TRP A 12 9.48 -5.33 -26.56
CA TRP A 12 9.25 -5.07 -25.14
C TRP A 12 10.10 -3.94 -24.56
N LYS A 13 10.85 -3.21 -25.40
CA LYS A 13 11.74 -2.12 -24.96
C LYS A 13 12.61 -2.52 -23.76
N MET A 14 13.19 -3.73 -23.82
CA MET A 14 13.96 -4.29 -22.70
C MET A 14 15.29 -3.59 -22.50
N LEU A 15 15.94 -3.16 -23.62
CA LEU A 15 17.28 -2.60 -23.62
C LEU A 15 17.34 -1.37 -24.55
N GLU A 16 18.07 -0.36 -24.08
CA GLU A 16 18.35 0.88 -24.79
C GLU A 16 19.85 1.17 -24.80
N LYS A 17 20.25 2.13 -25.64
CA LYS A 17 21.64 2.59 -25.68
C LYS A 17 22.02 3.24 -24.34
N GLY A 18 23.16 2.82 -23.78
CA GLY A 18 23.67 3.32 -22.51
C GLY A 18 23.19 2.53 -21.28
N ASP A 19 22.31 1.52 -21.45
CA ASP A 19 21.94 0.63 -20.37
C ASP A 19 23.16 -0.10 -19.78
N LYS A 20 23.11 -0.41 -18.49
CA LYS A 20 24.03 -1.27 -17.76
C LYS A 20 23.28 -2.50 -17.29
N VAL A 21 23.62 -3.67 -17.85
CA VAL A 21 22.86 -4.91 -17.71
C VAL A 21 23.58 -5.89 -16.80
N VAL A 22 23.02 -6.20 -15.65
CA VAL A 22 23.45 -7.32 -14.80
C VAL A 22 22.87 -8.61 -15.38
N VAL A 23 23.70 -9.59 -15.71
CA VAL A 23 23.28 -10.88 -16.26
C VAL A 23 23.50 -11.98 -15.23
N GLY A 24 22.43 -12.65 -14.82
CA GLY A 24 22.54 -13.84 -13.97
C GLY A 24 23.12 -15.01 -14.77
N LEU A 25 24.35 -15.42 -14.46
CA LEU A 25 25.10 -16.46 -15.18
C LEU A 25 25.42 -17.63 -14.25
N SER A 26 24.60 -18.70 -14.30
CA SER A 26 24.77 -19.91 -13.48
C SER A 26 25.73 -20.94 -14.07
N GLY A 27 26.11 -20.81 -15.33
CA GLY A 27 26.86 -21.81 -16.09
C GLY A 27 25.98 -22.80 -16.86
N GLY A 28 24.69 -22.93 -16.52
CA GLY A 28 23.75 -23.79 -17.25
C GLY A 28 23.36 -23.24 -18.63
N ALA A 29 22.84 -24.12 -19.49
CA ALA A 29 22.58 -23.86 -20.90
C ALA A 29 21.81 -22.53 -21.12
N ASP A 30 20.72 -22.26 -20.36
CA ASP A 30 19.88 -21.10 -20.54
C ASP A 30 20.63 -19.81 -20.25
N SER A 31 21.39 -19.78 -19.13
CA SER A 31 22.17 -18.61 -18.72
C SER A 31 23.36 -18.34 -19.66
N VAL A 32 24.03 -19.38 -20.13
CA VAL A 32 25.10 -19.26 -21.11
C VAL A 32 24.57 -18.77 -22.46
N CYS A 33 23.42 -19.27 -22.88
CA CYS A 33 22.77 -18.81 -24.10
C CYS A 33 22.37 -17.33 -24.01
N LEU A 34 21.76 -16.92 -22.90
CA LEU A 34 21.41 -15.50 -22.65
C LEU A 34 22.66 -14.61 -22.71
N PHE A 35 23.73 -15.01 -22.01
CA PHE A 35 24.97 -14.29 -21.96
C PHE A 35 25.59 -14.07 -23.36
N LEU A 36 25.66 -15.13 -24.18
CA LEU A 36 26.19 -15.05 -25.54
C LEU A 36 25.36 -14.16 -26.45
N ILE A 37 24.03 -14.24 -26.37
CA ILE A 37 23.14 -13.38 -27.15
C ILE A 37 23.31 -11.92 -26.76
N LEU A 38 23.37 -11.62 -25.47
CA LEU A 38 23.57 -10.26 -24.99
C LEU A 38 24.98 -9.73 -25.35
N GLU A 39 25.99 -10.59 -25.31
CA GLU A 39 27.34 -10.24 -25.77
C GLU A 39 27.36 -9.85 -27.24
N GLU A 40 26.68 -10.60 -28.13
CA GLU A 40 26.56 -10.24 -29.55
C GLU A 40 25.79 -8.93 -29.78
N LEU A 41 24.74 -8.69 -28.97
CA LEU A 41 23.88 -7.52 -29.12
C LEU A 41 24.47 -6.25 -28.49
N ARG A 42 25.40 -6.35 -27.49
CA ARG A 42 25.92 -5.19 -26.77
C ARG A 42 26.57 -4.15 -27.70
N LYS A 43 27.31 -4.61 -28.72
CA LYS A 43 27.97 -3.72 -29.68
C LYS A 43 26.97 -3.04 -30.64
N LYS A 44 25.86 -3.74 -30.94
CA LYS A 44 24.86 -3.27 -31.87
C LYS A 44 23.90 -2.26 -31.23
N ILE A 45 23.50 -2.49 -29.99
CA ILE A 45 22.56 -1.63 -29.23
C ILE A 45 23.32 -0.55 -28.47
N GLY A 46 24.52 -0.86 -27.95
CA GLY A 46 25.35 0.07 -27.18
C GLY A 46 25.08 0.07 -25.69
N PHE A 47 25.10 -1.10 -25.05
CA PHE A 47 24.96 -1.27 -23.60
C PHE A 47 26.16 -2.02 -22.99
N GLU A 48 26.31 -1.94 -21.67
CA GLU A 48 27.36 -2.63 -20.94
C GLU A 48 26.79 -3.86 -20.22
N ILE A 49 27.66 -4.87 -19.94
CA ILE A 49 27.29 -6.11 -19.26
C ILE A 49 28.18 -6.32 -18.06
N LEU A 50 27.57 -6.69 -16.92
CA LEU A 50 28.21 -7.29 -15.75
C LEU A 50 27.60 -8.67 -15.54
N ALA A 51 28.43 -9.73 -15.64
CA ALA A 51 28.00 -11.08 -15.30
C ALA A 51 28.03 -11.28 -13.78
N VAL A 52 26.97 -11.90 -13.23
CA VAL A 52 26.91 -12.23 -11.80
C VAL A 52 26.60 -13.71 -11.63
N HIS A 53 27.53 -14.43 -11.00
CA HIS A 53 27.38 -15.83 -10.63
C HIS A 53 27.05 -15.94 -9.15
N VAL A 54 26.05 -16.80 -8.81
CA VAL A 54 25.68 -17.07 -7.42
C VAL A 54 25.95 -18.54 -7.12
N ASN A 55 26.95 -18.78 -6.27
CA ASN A 55 27.26 -20.10 -5.75
C ASN A 55 26.43 -20.38 -4.50
N HIS A 56 25.56 -21.39 -4.57
CA HIS A 56 24.62 -21.73 -3.50
C HIS A 56 25.21 -22.52 -2.33
N GLY A 57 26.51 -22.87 -2.37
CA GLY A 57 27.19 -23.60 -1.29
C GLY A 57 26.73 -25.06 -1.09
N ILE A 58 25.85 -25.59 -1.94
CA ILE A 58 25.22 -26.90 -1.74
C ILE A 58 26.08 -28.06 -2.28
N ARG A 59 26.92 -27.82 -3.33
CA ARG A 59 27.55 -28.89 -4.13
C ARG A 59 29.08 -29.00 -4.02
N GLY A 60 29.71 -28.32 -3.08
CA GLY A 60 31.17 -28.44 -2.85
C GLY A 60 32.03 -28.22 -4.09
N GLU A 61 32.68 -29.28 -4.59
CA GLU A 61 33.62 -29.22 -5.73
C GLU A 61 32.93 -28.91 -7.08
N GLU A 62 31.70 -29.40 -7.32
CA GLU A 62 30.96 -29.09 -8.56
C GLU A 62 30.64 -27.61 -8.67
N ALA A 63 30.24 -26.97 -7.57
CA ALA A 63 29.94 -25.54 -7.56
C ALA A 63 31.20 -24.68 -7.82
N LYS A 64 32.40 -25.17 -7.44
CA LYS A 64 33.67 -24.51 -7.80
C LYS A 64 34.00 -24.67 -9.28
N ALA A 65 33.73 -25.83 -9.87
CA ALA A 65 33.91 -26.06 -11.29
C ALA A 65 32.98 -25.17 -12.14
N ASP A 66 31.72 -25.02 -11.73
CA ASP A 66 30.77 -24.11 -12.37
C ASP A 66 31.24 -22.65 -12.30
N GLU A 67 31.73 -22.22 -11.14
CA GLU A 67 32.26 -20.86 -10.93
C GLU A 67 33.51 -20.61 -11.83
N GLU A 68 34.43 -21.55 -11.92
CA GLU A 68 35.63 -21.46 -12.76
C GLU A 68 35.26 -21.42 -14.25
N PHE A 69 34.30 -22.23 -14.67
CA PHE A 69 33.75 -22.19 -16.02
C PHE A 69 33.19 -20.81 -16.36
N VAL A 70 32.38 -20.23 -15.47
CA VAL A 70 31.76 -18.89 -15.66
C VAL A 70 32.84 -17.82 -15.75
N LYS A 71 33.86 -17.84 -14.87
CA LYS A 71 34.97 -16.87 -14.89
C LYS A 71 35.74 -16.96 -16.20
N THR A 72 36.13 -18.17 -16.60
CA THR A 72 36.82 -18.40 -17.88
C THR A 72 36.03 -17.91 -19.09
N LEU A 73 34.72 -18.15 -19.10
CA LEU A 73 33.83 -17.69 -20.16
C LEU A 73 33.79 -16.16 -20.23
N CYS A 74 33.68 -15.48 -19.07
CA CYS A 74 33.67 -14.03 -19.00
C CYS A 74 34.98 -13.41 -19.43
N GLU A 75 36.12 -13.98 -19.01
CA GLU A 75 37.46 -13.53 -19.42
C GLU A 75 37.66 -13.61 -20.93
N LYS A 76 37.28 -14.77 -21.56
CA LYS A 76 37.33 -14.93 -23.02
C LYS A 76 36.48 -13.92 -23.79
N LYS A 77 35.43 -13.33 -23.16
CA LYS A 77 34.53 -12.37 -23.76
C LYS A 77 34.79 -10.94 -23.32
N GLU A 78 35.80 -10.73 -22.50
CA GLU A 78 36.19 -9.41 -21.96
C GLU A 78 34.97 -8.73 -21.27
N ILE A 79 34.26 -9.51 -20.45
CA ILE A 79 33.09 -9.03 -19.67
C ILE A 79 33.43 -9.19 -18.19
N PRO A 80 33.23 -8.11 -17.37
CA PRO A 80 33.44 -8.21 -15.94
C PRO A 80 32.51 -9.25 -15.32
N CYS A 81 33.07 -10.04 -14.37
CA CYS A 81 32.32 -11.07 -13.67
C CYS A 81 32.45 -10.90 -12.16
N ARG A 82 31.32 -11.01 -11.46
CA ARG A 82 31.25 -11.05 -10.00
C ARG A 82 30.71 -12.40 -9.55
N SER A 83 31.44 -13.09 -8.67
CA SER A 83 30.97 -14.32 -8.03
C SER A 83 30.65 -14.07 -6.57
N VAL A 84 29.50 -14.58 -6.10
CA VAL A 84 29.03 -14.44 -4.72
C VAL A 84 28.61 -15.81 -4.20
N SER A 85 29.13 -16.23 -3.04
CA SER A 85 28.73 -17.46 -2.38
C SER A 85 27.74 -17.22 -1.26
N VAL A 86 26.67 -18.03 -1.19
CA VAL A 86 25.63 -17.97 -0.16
C VAL A 86 25.32 -19.36 0.35
N ASP A 87 25.19 -19.49 1.66
CA ASP A 87 24.76 -20.73 2.32
C ASP A 87 23.22 -20.78 2.36
N ILE A 88 22.63 -21.36 1.30
CA ILE A 88 21.17 -21.44 1.15
C ILE A 88 20.52 -22.32 2.22
N PRO A 89 21.04 -23.51 2.61
CA PRO A 89 20.48 -24.30 3.69
C PRO A 89 20.36 -23.50 5.01
N LYS A 90 21.40 -22.77 5.37
CA LYS A 90 21.38 -21.90 6.57
C LYS A 90 20.33 -20.82 6.47
N MET A 91 20.26 -20.15 5.34
CA MET A 91 19.26 -19.11 5.07
C MET A 91 17.82 -19.65 5.15
N ALA A 92 17.57 -20.84 4.59
CA ALA A 92 16.25 -21.48 4.63
C ALA A 92 15.78 -21.76 6.06
N VAL A 93 16.69 -22.22 6.94
CA VAL A 93 16.40 -22.45 8.36
C VAL A 93 16.14 -21.14 9.11
N GLU A 94 16.99 -20.13 8.90
CA GLU A 94 16.91 -18.84 9.59
C GLU A 94 15.60 -18.09 9.27
N TYR A 95 15.21 -18.06 8.00
CA TYR A 95 13.99 -17.34 7.55
C TYR A 95 12.75 -18.24 7.47
N ARG A 96 12.82 -19.52 7.88
CA ARG A 96 11.71 -20.48 7.90
C ARG A 96 11.01 -20.62 6.54
N MET A 97 11.78 -20.71 5.48
CA MET A 97 11.31 -20.88 4.11
C MET A 97 11.91 -22.14 3.46
N SER A 98 11.38 -22.55 2.31
CA SER A 98 11.97 -23.66 1.54
C SER A 98 13.34 -23.26 0.95
N GLU A 99 14.22 -24.21 0.70
CA GLU A 99 15.52 -23.95 0.04
C GLU A 99 15.33 -23.31 -1.35
N GLU A 100 14.28 -23.70 -2.09
CA GLU A 100 13.94 -23.09 -3.38
C GLU A 100 13.61 -21.59 -3.22
N GLU A 101 12.80 -21.24 -2.22
CA GLU A 101 12.42 -19.85 -1.92
C GLU A 101 13.62 -19.05 -1.41
N ALA A 102 14.45 -19.65 -0.53
CA ALA A 102 15.69 -19.05 -0.05
C ALA A 102 16.68 -18.77 -1.20
N GLY A 103 16.88 -19.73 -2.09
CA GLY A 103 17.73 -19.56 -3.26
C GLY A 103 17.22 -18.51 -4.24
N ARG A 104 15.89 -18.38 -4.39
CA ARG A 104 15.30 -17.35 -5.22
C ARG A 104 15.44 -15.96 -4.59
N THR A 105 15.25 -15.85 -3.29
CA THR A 105 15.40 -14.59 -2.51
C THR A 105 16.86 -14.13 -2.54
N ALA A 106 17.81 -15.01 -2.23
CA ALA A 106 19.23 -14.70 -2.25
C ALA A 106 19.72 -14.23 -3.62
N ARG A 107 19.31 -14.93 -4.71
CA ARG A 107 19.64 -14.48 -6.08
C ARG A 107 19.12 -13.10 -6.39
N ARG A 108 17.89 -12.81 -5.96
CA ARG A 108 17.27 -11.51 -6.17
C ARG A 108 18.05 -10.41 -5.46
N GLU A 109 18.35 -10.58 -4.18
CA GLU A 109 19.10 -9.61 -3.38
C GLU A 109 20.50 -9.36 -3.94
N ILE A 110 21.21 -10.44 -4.34
CA ILE A 110 22.56 -10.33 -4.92
C ILE A 110 22.54 -9.57 -6.25
N PHE A 111 21.56 -9.84 -7.12
CA PHE A 111 21.47 -9.15 -8.40
C PHE A 111 21.07 -7.68 -8.23
N GLU A 112 20.16 -7.37 -7.32
CA GLU A 112 19.75 -5.99 -6.99
C GLU A 112 20.94 -5.23 -6.37
N GLN A 113 21.68 -5.82 -5.45
CA GLN A 113 22.88 -5.24 -4.87
C GLN A 113 23.99 -5.01 -5.92
N ALA A 114 24.24 -6.00 -6.77
CA ALA A 114 25.22 -5.85 -7.84
C ALA A 114 24.83 -4.73 -8.83
N ALA A 115 23.55 -4.60 -9.12
CA ALA A 115 23.03 -3.51 -9.95
C ALA A 115 23.21 -2.17 -9.26
N GLU A 116 22.86 -2.04 -7.99
CA GLU A 116 23.01 -0.78 -7.23
C GLU A 116 24.48 -0.33 -7.17
N GLU A 117 25.39 -1.23 -6.81
CA GLU A 117 26.82 -0.92 -6.68
C GLU A 117 27.50 -0.55 -8.02
N TRP A 118 27.08 -1.17 -9.12
CA TRP A 118 27.65 -0.94 -10.46
C TRP A 118 26.92 0.16 -11.24
N GLY A 119 25.77 0.63 -10.76
CA GLY A 119 24.88 1.54 -11.47
C GLY A 119 24.11 0.86 -12.59
N GLY A 120 23.71 -0.40 -12.38
CA GLY A 120 22.95 -1.21 -13.32
C GLY A 120 21.53 -0.71 -13.51
N THR A 121 21.05 -0.66 -14.74
CA THR A 121 19.69 -0.22 -15.09
C THR A 121 18.76 -1.39 -15.34
N ARG A 122 19.31 -2.57 -15.69
CA ARG A 122 18.58 -3.79 -16.02
C ARG A 122 19.23 -5.03 -15.38
N ILE A 123 18.40 -6.03 -15.08
CA ILE A 123 18.80 -7.35 -14.62
C ILE A 123 18.21 -8.38 -15.59
N ALA A 124 19.05 -9.07 -16.34
CA ALA A 124 18.64 -10.06 -17.33
C ALA A 124 18.64 -11.46 -16.75
N LEU A 125 17.51 -12.16 -16.86
CA LEU A 125 17.32 -13.55 -16.41
C LEU A 125 16.98 -14.46 -17.58
N ALA A 126 17.48 -15.69 -17.54
CA ALA A 126 17.42 -16.66 -18.62
C ALA A 126 16.14 -17.51 -18.65
N HIS A 127 15.01 -16.98 -18.19
CA HIS A 127 13.72 -17.68 -18.31
C HIS A 127 13.31 -17.81 -19.78
N HIS A 128 12.79 -18.98 -20.15
CA HIS A 128 12.35 -19.31 -21.49
C HIS A 128 10.91 -19.81 -21.54
N GLN A 129 10.40 -20.20 -22.73
CA GLN A 129 9.00 -20.62 -22.94
C GLN A 129 8.55 -21.78 -22.06
N ASP A 130 9.43 -22.77 -21.84
CA ASP A 130 9.07 -23.94 -21.03
C ASP A 130 8.94 -23.54 -19.55
N ASP A 131 9.81 -22.67 -19.01
CA ASP A 131 9.65 -22.10 -17.66
C ASP A 131 8.33 -21.35 -17.49
N ASN A 132 7.92 -20.64 -18.54
CA ASN A 132 6.65 -19.92 -18.54
C ASN A 132 5.46 -20.87 -18.51
N ALA A 133 5.51 -21.97 -19.26
CA ALA A 133 4.50 -23.02 -19.24
C ALA A 133 4.41 -23.72 -17.87
N GLU A 134 5.57 -24.01 -17.23
CA GLU A 134 5.59 -24.51 -15.85
C GLU A 134 4.90 -23.56 -14.88
N THR A 135 5.20 -22.26 -15.00
CA THR A 135 4.60 -21.22 -14.17
C THR A 135 3.08 -21.10 -14.39
N PHE A 136 2.63 -21.24 -15.64
CA PHE A 136 1.21 -21.25 -15.97
C PHE A 136 0.47 -22.38 -15.25
N PHE A 137 0.98 -23.62 -15.33
CA PHE A 137 0.36 -24.75 -14.63
C PHE A 137 0.33 -24.57 -13.12
N LEU A 138 1.41 -24.06 -12.52
CA LEU A 138 1.46 -23.77 -11.09
C LEU A 138 0.42 -22.73 -10.69
N HIS A 139 0.30 -21.66 -11.45
CA HIS A 139 -0.66 -20.59 -11.18
C HIS A 139 -2.10 -21.05 -11.40
N LEU A 140 -2.36 -21.82 -12.45
CA LEU A 140 -3.67 -22.42 -12.72
C LEU A 140 -4.11 -23.32 -11.57
N ALA A 141 -3.24 -24.22 -11.12
CA ALA A 141 -3.51 -25.14 -10.02
C ALA A 141 -3.75 -24.42 -8.67
N ARG A 142 -3.18 -23.24 -8.49
CA ARG A 142 -3.38 -22.40 -7.29
C ARG A 142 -4.59 -21.46 -7.39
N GLY A 143 -5.34 -21.48 -8.49
CA GLY A 143 -6.48 -20.58 -8.70
C GLY A 143 -6.10 -19.13 -8.90
N SER A 144 -4.93 -18.84 -9.48
CA SER A 144 -4.48 -17.48 -9.75
C SER A 144 -5.42 -16.77 -10.73
N GLY A 145 -5.65 -15.47 -10.50
CA GLY A 145 -6.42 -14.62 -11.43
C GLY A 145 -5.65 -14.30 -12.74
N LEU A 146 -6.27 -13.47 -13.58
CA LEU A 146 -5.74 -13.12 -14.92
C LEU A 146 -4.27 -12.69 -14.92
N ARG A 147 -3.84 -11.86 -13.99
CA ARG A 147 -2.44 -11.41 -13.85
C ARG A 147 -1.49 -12.60 -13.67
N GLY A 148 -1.84 -13.51 -12.77
CA GLY A 148 -1.02 -14.70 -12.51
C GLY A 148 -1.00 -15.68 -13.69
N LEU A 149 -2.15 -15.88 -14.35
CA LEU A 149 -2.26 -16.71 -15.55
C LEU A 149 -1.52 -16.12 -16.76
N GLY A 150 -1.18 -14.82 -16.76
CA GLY A 150 -0.25 -14.22 -17.72
C GLY A 150 1.18 -14.78 -17.62
N GLY A 151 1.49 -15.59 -16.60
CA GLY A 151 2.79 -16.26 -16.42
C GLY A 151 3.93 -15.29 -16.09
N ILE A 152 5.11 -15.57 -16.62
CA ILE A 152 6.31 -14.76 -16.42
C ILE A 152 6.27 -13.55 -17.35
N TYR A 153 6.35 -12.34 -16.81
CA TYR A 153 6.36 -11.11 -17.61
C TYR A 153 7.73 -10.86 -18.25
N PRO A 154 7.76 -10.44 -19.53
CA PRO A 154 9.00 -10.11 -20.25
C PRO A 154 9.83 -9.02 -19.56
N VAL A 155 9.14 -8.00 -19.02
CA VAL A 155 9.72 -6.91 -18.25
C VAL A 155 8.94 -6.76 -16.94
N ASN A 156 9.67 -6.65 -15.83
CA ASN A 156 9.08 -6.38 -14.52
C ASN A 156 10.05 -5.51 -13.69
N GLY A 157 9.81 -4.21 -13.68
CA GLY A 157 10.76 -3.24 -13.12
C GLY A 157 12.10 -3.29 -13.86
N MET A 158 13.20 -3.49 -13.12
CA MET A 158 14.55 -3.65 -13.73
C MET A 158 14.75 -5.04 -14.37
N TYR A 159 13.92 -6.03 -14.07
CA TYR A 159 14.10 -7.40 -14.56
C TYR A 159 13.61 -7.55 -15.99
N ILE A 160 14.47 -8.10 -16.86
CA ILE A 160 14.17 -8.42 -18.25
C ILE A 160 14.41 -9.90 -18.53
N ARG A 161 13.68 -10.49 -19.48
CA ARG A 161 13.76 -11.92 -19.83
C ARG A 161 13.81 -12.11 -21.34
N PRO A 162 14.97 -11.86 -21.95
CA PRO A 162 15.12 -11.87 -23.41
C PRO A 162 14.82 -13.22 -24.05
N LEU A 163 15.03 -14.34 -23.32
CA LEU A 163 14.81 -15.69 -23.86
C LEU A 163 13.37 -16.18 -23.73
N LEU A 164 12.45 -15.39 -23.15
CA LEU A 164 11.06 -15.82 -22.95
C LEU A 164 10.30 -16.11 -24.28
N CYS A 165 10.83 -15.66 -25.41
CA CYS A 165 10.30 -15.93 -26.74
C CYS A 165 10.79 -17.25 -27.37
N VAL A 166 11.76 -17.96 -26.77
CA VAL A 166 12.35 -19.17 -27.33
C VAL A 166 12.12 -20.38 -26.42
N GLY A 167 12.05 -21.57 -27.00
CA GLY A 167 11.93 -22.83 -26.27
C GLY A 167 13.28 -23.44 -25.91
N ARG A 168 13.28 -24.39 -24.99
CA ARG A 168 14.48 -25.11 -24.52
C ARG A 168 15.29 -25.73 -25.67
N LYS A 169 14.62 -26.36 -26.63
CA LYS A 169 15.26 -26.99 -27.78
C LYS A 169 16.02 -25.96 -28.65
N GLU A 170 15.42 -24.78 -28.89
CA GLU A 170 16.11 -23.71 -29.65
C GLU A 170 17.38 -23.23 -28.95
N ILE A 171 17.38 -23.21 -27.60
CA ILE A 171 18.56 -22.86 -26.79
C ILE A 171 19.67 -23.89 -26.96
N GLU A 172 19.33 -25.17 -26.84
CA GLU A 172 20.30 -26.29 -26.96
C GLU A 172 20.88 -26.37 -28.39
N ASP A 173 20.05 -26.25 -29.42
CA ASP A 173 20.48 -26.20 -30.82
C ASP A 173 21.39 -24.98 -31.09
N TYR A 174 21.12 -23.82 -30.47
CA TYR A 174 21.95 -22.64 -30.60
C TYR A 174 23.34 -22.80 -29.99
N LEU A 175 23.43 -23.42 -28.81
CA LEU A 175 24.71 -23.70 -28.14
C LEU A 175 25.50 -24.78 -28.88
N LYS A 176 24.81 -25.84 -29.32
CA LYS A 176 25.43 -26.94 -30.11
C LYS A 176 26.03 -26.42 -31.42
N GLY A 177 25.29 -25.55 -32.13
CA GLY A 177 25.80 -24.96 -33.39
C GLY A 177 27.00 -24.02 -33.20
N ARG A 178 27.32 -23.62 -31.97
CA ARG A 178 28.50 -22.84 -31.60
C ARG A 178 29.57 -23.63 -30.88
N GLU A 179 29.38 -24.93 -30.72
CA GLU A 179 30.25 -25.81 -29.94
C GLU A 179 30.54 -25.26 -28.51
N MET A 180 29.52 -24.54 -27.94
CA MET A 180 29.68 -23.91 -26.63
C MET A 180 29.30 -24.89 -25.53
N PRO A 181 30.25 -25.23 -24.64
CA PRO A 181 29.98 -26.07 -23.47
C PRO A 181 29.11 -25.31 -22.43
N TYR A 182 28.44 -26.08 -21.61
CA TYR A 182 27.67 -25.57 -20.45
C TYR A 182 27.63 -26.65 -19.35
N CYS A 183 27.38 -26.24 -18.12
CA CYS A 183 27.26 -27.12 -16.97
C CYS A 183 25.87 -27.79 -16.94
N ILE A 184 25.83 -29.09 -16.64
CA ILE A 184 24.58 -29.85 -16.53
C ILE A 184 24.26 -30.03 -15.05
N ASP A 185 23.11 -29.52 -14.63
CA ASP A 185 22.61 -29.64 -13.27
C ASP A 185 21.85 -30.97 -13.08
N ALA A 186 22.44 -31.92 -12.34
CA ALA A 186 21.87 -33.24 -12.06
C ALA A 186 20.54 -33.14 -11.25
N THR A 187 20.34 -32.11 -10.42
CA THR A 187 19.12 -31.96 -9.59
C THR A 187 17.88 -31.61 -10.41
N ASN A 188 18.02 -31.25 -11.68
CA ASN A 188 16.86 -31.03 -12.58
C ASN A 188 16.03 -32.30 -12.82
N MET A 189 16.59 -33.48 -12.56
CA MET A 189 15.94 -34.79 -12.73
C MET A 189 15.15 -35.24 -11.48
N GLU A 190 15.31 -34.56 -10.37
CA GLU A 190 14.62 -34.93 -9.11
C GLU A 190 13.20 -34.40 -9.05
N ASP A 191 12.20 -35.25 -8.73
CA ASP A 191 10.81 -34.90 -8.56
C ASP A 191 10.48 -34.28 -7.19
N ALA A 192 11.49 -33.88 -6.44
CA ALA A 192 11.32 -33.29 -5.11
C ALA A 192 10.48 -31.99 -5.15
N TYR A 193 10.63 -31.20 -6.19
CA TYR A 193 9.95 -29.92 -6.33
C TYR A 193 8.75 -30.01 -7.28
N MET A 194 7.67 -29.31 -6.94
CA MET A 194 6.44 -29.32 -7.74
C MET A 194 6.68 -28.85 -9.19
N ARG A 195 7.60 -27.91 -9.38
CA ARG A 195 7.99 -27.42 -10.70
C ARG A 195 8.65 -28.50 -11.55
N ASN A 196 9.53 -29.30 -10.94
CA ASN A 196 10.16 -30.45 -11.63
C ASN A 196 9.11 -31.50 -12.03
N ARG A 197 8.11 -31.79 -11.18
CA ARG A 197 7.01 -32.70 -11.55
C ARG A 197 6.21 -32.21 -12.75
N ILE A 198 5.94 -30.91 -12.85
CA ILE A 198 5.25 -30.35 -14.02
C ILE A 198 6.15 -30.49 -15.26
N ARG A 199 7.45 -30.18 -15.14
CA ARG A 199 8.45 -30.30 -16.21
C ARG A 199 8.59 -31.74 -16.71
N ASN A 200 8.72 -32.70 -15.79
CA ASN A 200 9.06 -34.07 -16.11
C ASN A 200 7.85 -34.93 -16.49
N HIS A 201 6.64 -34.61 -16.00
CA HIS A 201 5.45 -35.46 -16.21
C HIS A 201 4.30 -34.74 -16.91
N VAL A 202 3.96 -33.52 -16.51
CA VAL A 202 2.75 -32.84 -17.03
C VAL A 202 2.98 -32.32 -18.44
N ILE A 203 4.01 -31.52 -18.65
CA ILE A 203 4.33 -30.92 -19.96
C ILE A 203 4.60 -31.99 -21.01
N PRO A 204 5.43 -33.06 -20.75
CA PRO A 204 5.62 -34.14 -21.71
C PRO A 204 4.31 -34.86 -22.07
N TYR A 205 3.48 -35.17 -21.07
CA TYR A 205 2.16 -35.78 -21.35
C TYR A 205 1.33 -34.98 -22.32
N PHE A 206 1.26 -33.65 -22.14
CA PHE A 206 0.51 -32.78 -23.05
C PHE A 206 1.15 -32.73 -24.44
N LYS A 207 2.50 -32.70 -24.54
CA LYS A 207 3.20 -32.68 -25.83
C LYS A 207 2.99 -33.97 -26.62
N GLU A 208 3.03 -35.10 -25.95
CA GLU A 208 2.97 -36.42 -26.58
C GLU A 208 1.55 -36.88 -26.91
N ASN A 209 0.61 -36.63 -25.99
CA ASN A 209 -0.72 -37.22 -26.06
C ASN A 209 -1.82 -36.23 -26.52
N ILE A 210 -1.55 -34.91 -26.47
CA ILE A 210 -2.56 -33.89 -26.81
C ILE A 210 -2.09 -33.05 -28.01
N ASN A 211 -0.96 -32.35 -27.88
CA ASN A 211 -0.45 -31.49 -28.95
C ASN A 211 1.05 -31.22 -28.76
N GLU A 212 1.87 -31.55 -29.74
CA GLU A 212 3.32 -31.30 -29.71
C GLU A 212 3.67 -29.82 -29.48
N LYS A 213 2.83 -28.89 -29.97
CA LYS A 213 3.01 -27.43 -29.82
C LYS A 213 2.37 -26.87 -28.55
N THR A 214 2.05 -27.69 -27.55
CA THR A 214 1.37 -27.26 -26.32
C THR A 214 2.08 -26.05 -25.66
N VAL A 215 3.39 -26.08 -25.50
CA VAL A 215 4.15 -24.97 -24.87
C VAL A 215 4.02 -23.67 -25.67
N GLU A 216 4.09 -23.74 -27.01
CA GLU A 216 3.93 -22.59 -27.88
C GLU A 216 2.51 -22.01 -27.75
N HIS A 217 1.47 -22.86 -27.78
CA HIS A 217 0.08 -22.43 -27.64
C HIS A 217 -0.20 -21.82 -26.27
N MET A 218 0.34 -22.40 -25.20
CA MET A 218 0.23 -21.84 -23.85
C MET A 218 0.89 -20.46 -23.77
N ASN A 219 2.09 -20.28 -24.32
CA ASN A 219 2.76 -19.00 -24.34
C ASN A 219 1.95 -17.95 -25.11
N ARG A 220 1.38 -18.31 -26.26
CA ARG A 220 0.49 -17.42 -27.02
C ARG A 220 -0.75 -17.00 -26.20
N SER A 221 -1.36 -17.94 -25.47
CA SER A 221 -2.50 -17.64 -24.60
C SER A 221 -2.10 -16.73 -23.45
N MET A 222 -0.92 -16.93 -22.83
CA MET A 222 -0.38 -16.05 -21.80
C MET A 222 -0.10 -14.64 -22.32
N ASP A 223 0.39 -14.49 -23.57
CA ASP A 223 0.58 -13.17 -24.18
C ASP A 223 -0.76 -12.44 -24.32
N GLN A 224 -1.81 -13.10 -24.80
CA GLN A 224 -3.15 -12.53 -24.86
C GLN A 224 -3.71 -12.13 -23.48
N LEU A 225 -3.50 -12.99 -22.46
CA LEU A 225 -3.93 -12.67 -21.10
C LEU A 225 -3.19 -11.44 -20.54
N ARG A 226 -1.88 -11.26 -20.86
CA ARG A 226 -1.13 -10.05 -20.47
C ARG A 226 -1.68 -8.81 -21.18
N GLU A 227 -1.95 -8.87 -22.46
CA GLU A 227 -2.54 -7.74 -23.20
C GLU A 227 -3.90 -7.32 -22.63
N ILE A 228 -4.75 -8.30 -22.30
CA ILE A 228 -6.05 -8.06 -21.65
C ILE A 228 -5.82 -7.43 -20.26
N TRP A 229 -4.89 -7.97 -19.46
CA TRP A 229 -4.58 -7.43 -18.14
C TRP A 229 -4.08 -5.99 -18.22
N ASP A 230 -3.14 -5.69 -19.11
CA ASP A 230 -2.59 -4.35 -19.29
C ASP A 230 -3.66 -3.34 -19.72
N TYR A 231 -4.59 -3.76 -20.57
CA TYR A 231 -5.76 -2.95 -20.94
C TYR A 231 -6.63 -2.66 -19.72
N MET A 232 -6.97 -3.70 -18.94
CA MET A 232 -7.80 -3.58 -17.75
C MET A 232 -7.13 -2.71 -16.68
N GLU A 233 -5.81 -2.81 -16.52
CA GLU A 233 -5.05 -2.01 -15.57
C GLU A 233 -5.08 -0.51 -15.95
N ARG A 234 -4.92 -0.17 -17.24
CA ARG A 234 -5.08 1.21 -17.72
C ARG A 234 -6.50 1.76 -17.49
N GLN A 235 -7.54 0.95 -17.78
CA GLN A 235 -8.93 1.35 -17.50
C GLN A 235 -9.16 1.56 -16.00
N THR A 236 -8.61 0.66 -15.18
CA THR A 236 -8.69 0.78 -13.72
C THR A 236 -8.00 2.03 -13.21
N GLU A 237 -6.81 2.37 -13.75
CA GLU A 237 -6.09 3.58 -13.36
C GLU A 237 -6.92 4.83 -13.61
N SER A 238 -7.48 4.95 -14.81
CA SER A 238 -8.33 6.08 -15.18
C SER A 238 -9.58 6.17 -14.30
N ALA A 239 -10.23 5.04 -14.05
CA ALA A 239 -11.41 4.98 -13.20
C ALA A 239 -11.07 5.24 -11.72
N TYR A 240 -9.92 4.77 -11.25
CA TYR A 240 -9.42 5.00 -9.89
C TYR A 240 -9.27 6.47 -9.59
N GLN A 241 -8.65 7.24 -10.49
CA GLN A 241 -8.49 8.69 -10.36
C GLN A 241 -9.83 9.44 -10.23
N ILE A 242 -10.88 8.94 -10.91
CA ILE A 242 -12.22 9.53 -10.87
C ILE A 242 -12.96 9.13 -9.57
N CYS A 243 -12.74 7.92 -9.10
CA CYS A 243 -13.49 7.34 -7.99
C CYS A 243 -12.88 7.60 -6.63
N THR A 244 -11.64 8.09 -6.53
CA THR A 244 -10.92 8.14 -5.25
C THR A 244 -10.26 9.48 -5.02
N ASP A 245 -10.26 9.88 -3.73
CA ASP A 245 -9.42 10.96 -3.22
C ASP A 245 -8.42 10.40 -2.22
N GLN A 246 -7.16 10.82 -2.35
CA GLN A 246 -6.10 10.45 -1.42
C GLN A 246 -5.68 11.66 -0.59
N ASN A 247 -5.84 11.54 0.73
CA ASN A 247 -5.42 12.54 1.71
C ASN A 247 -4.43 11.90 2.69
N GLY A 248 -3.13 12.03 2.40
CA GLY A 248 -2.06 11.39 3.17
C GLY A 248 -2.18 9.87 3.12
N GLU A 249 -2.29 9.23 4.29
CA GLU A 249 -2.40 7.76 4.44
C GLU A 249 -3.83 7.22 4.26
N LYS A 250 -4.80 8.08 3.89
CA LYS A 250 -6.20 7.71 3.72
C LYS A 250 -6.60 7.73 2.25
N ILE A 251 -7.40 6.75 1.85
CA ILE A 251 -8.05 6.70 0.53
C ILE A 251 -9.55 6.71 0.75
N CYS A 252 -10.24 7.66 0.14
CA CYS A 252 -11.70 7.74 0.11
C CYS A 252 -12.19 7.29 -1.26
N ILE A 253 -13.11 6.31 -1.31
CA ILE A 253 -13.75 5.82 -2.53
C ILE A 253 -15.18 6.36 -2.56
N HIS A 254 -15.50 7.17 -3.56
CA HIS A 254 -16.82 7.80 -3.71
C HIS A 254 -17.84 6.83 -4.30
N ALA A 255 -18.94 6.58 -3.59
CA ALA A 255 -19.95 5.59 -3.95
C ALA A 255 -20.55 5.84 -5.34
N ASP A 256 -20.94 7.07 -5.65
CA ASP A 256 -21.60 7.41 -6.91
C ASP A 256 -20.70 7.19 -8.12
N ALA A 257 -19.43 7.62 -8.05
CA ALA A 257 -18.45 7.42 -9.11
C ALA A 257 -18.10 5.93 -9.27
N TYR A 258 -17.93 5.23 -8.13
CA TYR A 258 -17.63 3.80 -8.08
C TYR A 258 -18.74 2.95 -8.68
N HIS A 259 -20.02 3.18 -8.36
CA HIS A 259 -21.14 2.38 -8.87
C HIS A 259 -21.42 2.58 -10.37
N ARG A 260 -20.91 3.67 -10.96
CA ARG A 260 -20.97 3.90 -12.42
C ARG A 260 -19.97 3.05 -13.20
N GLN A 261 -18.97 2.47 -12.52
CA GLN A 261 -17.95 1.64 -13.17
C GLN A 261 -18.47 0.22 -13.42
N GLU A 262 -17.94 -0.41 -14.46
CA GLU A 262 -18.17 -1.84 -14.73
C GLU A 262 -17.72 -2.73 -13.57
N ARG A 263 -18.44 -3.83 -13.33
CA ARG A 263 -18.24 -4.70 -12.17
C ARG A 263 -16.77 -5.14 -11.97
N LEU A 264 -16.08 -5.48 -13.06
CA LEU A 264 -14.69 -5.90 -12.99
C LEU A 264 -13.78 -4.75 -12.58
N ILE A 265 -13.97 -3.57 -13.16
CA ILE A 265 -13.22 -2.35 -12.81
C ILE A 265 -13.44 -1.97 -11.35
N ARG A 266 -14.68 -2.06 -10.84
CA ARG A 266 -14.99 -1.83 -9.43
C ARG A 266 -14.14 -2.71 -8.49
N LYS A 267 -14.05 -4.01 -8.78
CA LYS A 267 -13.23 -4.94 -7.99
C LYS A 267 -11.74 -4.60 -8.05
N MET A 268 -11.25 -4.19 -9.22
CA MET A 268 -9.85 -3.79 -9.40
C MET A 268 -9.54 -2.47 -8.67
N ILE A 269 -10.46 -1.50 -8.64
CA ILE A 269 -10.35 -0.27 -7.84
C ILE A 269 -10.21 -0.59 -6.36
N LEU A 270 -11.07 -1.46 -5.82
CA LEU A 270 -11.02 -1.88 -4.42
C LEU A 270 -9.70 -2.58 -4.08
N ARG A 271 -9.26 -3.51 -4.94
CA ARG A 271 -7.99 -4.21 -4.77
C ARG A 271 -6.81 -3.24 -4.76
N LYS A 272 -6.79 -2.29 -5.71
CA LYS A 272 -5.75 -1.26 -5.79
C LYS A 272 -5.73 -0.36 -4.56
N ALA A 273 -6.88 0.17 -4.14
CA ALA A 273 -7.00 0.99 -2.95
C ALA A 273 -6.51 0.23 -1.70
N LEU A 274 -6.91 -1.05 -1.56
CA LEU A 274 -6.47 -1.89 -0.45
C LEU A 274 -4.96 -2.12 -0.47
N ALA A 275 -4.37 -2.44 -1.63
CA ALA A 275 -2.94 -2.66 -1.79
C ALA A 275 -2.11 -1.42 -1.46
N LEU A 276 -2.56 -0.24 -1.90
CA LEU A 276 -1.89 1.03 -1.61
C LEU A 276 -1.89 1.35 -0.10
N VAL A 277 -3.01 1.15 0.60
CA VAL A 277 -3.09 1.40 2.04
C VAL A 277 -2.34 0.32 2.82
N ALA A 278 -2.36 -0.93 2.37
CA ALA A 278 -1.62 -2.03 2.98
C ALA A 278 -0.10 -1.91 2.76
N GLU A 279 0.36 -1.21 1.70
CA GLU A 279 1.73 -1.20 1.15
C GLU A 279 2.25 -2.60 0.79
N HIS A 280 1.32 -3.54 0.59
CA HIS A 280 1.57 -4.93 0.22
C HIS A 280 0.49 -5.42 -0.73
N GLU A 281 0.90 -6.23 -1.72
CA GLU A 281 -0.04 -6.96 -2.60
C GLU A 281 -0.20 -8.44 -2.19
N LYS A 282 0.78 -9.00 -1.47
CA LYS A 282 0.77 -10.40 -1.04
C LYS A 282 -0.38 -10.61 -0.04
N ASP A 283 -1.01 -11.77 -0.07
CA ASP A 283 -2.11 -12.19 0.81
C ASP A 283 -3.40 -11.33 0.74
N LEU A 284 -3.52 -10.45 -0.27
CA LEU A 284 -4.76 -9.76 -0.58
C LEU A 284 -5.65 -10.61 -1.48
N GLU A 285 -6.49 -11.43 -0.86
CA GLU A 285 -7.36 -12.39 -1.53
C GLU A 285 -8.65 -11.77 -2.05
N GLN A 286 -9.34 -12.49 -2.94
CA GLN A 286 -10.63 -12.11 -3.50
C GLN A 286 -11.69 -11.85 -2.41
N VAL A 287 -11.67 -12.61 -1.32
CA VAL A 287 -12.59 -12.45 -0.19
C VAL A 287 -12.51 -11.08 0.49
N HIS A 288 -11.32 -10.46 0.49
CA HIS A 288 -11.12 -9.12 1.06
C HIS A 288 -11.79 -8.05 0.18
N VAL A 289 -11.68 -8.19 -1.15
CA VAL A 289 -12.33 -7.31 -2.13
C VAL A 289 -13.86 -7.44 -2.03
N GLU A 290 -14.40 -8.65 -1.90
CA GLU A 290 -15.84 -8.91 -1.76
C GLU A 290 -16.40 -8.35 -0.45
N LYS A 291 -15.67 -8.45 0.64
CA LYS A 291 -16.05 -7.82 1.92
C LYS A 291 -16.07 -6.29 1.81
N LEU A 292 -15.12 -5.69 1.08
CA LEU A 292 -15.10 -4.25 0.81
C LEU A 292 -16.28 -3.83 -0.08
N GLU A 293 -16.56 -4.57 -1.14
CA GLU A 293 -17.72 -4.33 -2.01
C GLU A 293 -19.02 -4.36 -1.19
N GLY A 294 -19.18 -5.39 -0.34
CA GLY A 294 -20.34 -5.50 0.56
C GLY A 294 -20.45 -4.38 1.62
N LEU A 295 -19.38 -3.65 1.89
CA LEU A 295 -19.41 -2.54 2.86
C LEU A 295 -20.21 -1.34 2.35
N PHE A 296 -20.32 -1.15 1.02
CA PHE A 296 -21.16 -0.09 0.44
C PHE A 296 -22.64 -0.19 0.83
N GLU A 297 -23.13 -1.43 1.01
CA GLU A 297 -24.54 -1.72 1.37
C GLU A 297 -24.79 -1.63 2.89
N LYS A 298 -23.77 -1.39 3.70
CA LYS A 298 -23.91 -1.30 5.16
C LYS A 298 -24.25 0.11 5.61
N GLN A 299 -24.75 0.22 6.84
CA GLN A 299 -25.02 1.49 7.48
C GLN A 299 -23.73 2.35 7.63
N VAL A 300 -23.87 3.65 7.46
CA VAL A 300 -22.79 4.62 7.71
C VAL A 300 -22.20 4.44 9.10
N GLY A 301 -20.87 4.42 9.18
CA GLY A 301 -20.12 4.17 10.41
C GLY A 301 -19.77 2.68 10.64
N LYS A 302 -20.25 1.74 9.81
CA LYS A 302 -19.82 0.35 9.88
C LYS A 302 -18.34 0.24 9.49
N ARG A 303 -17.59 -0.57 10.23
CA ARG A 303 -16.16 -0.79 10.03
C ARG A 303 -15.88 -2.23 9.64
N LEU A 304 -14.81 -2.42 8.88
CA LEU A 304 -14.29 -3.70 8.43
C LEU A 304 -12.78 -3.70 8.66
N ASP A 305 -12.29 -4.71 9.38
CA ASP A 305 -10.86 -4.93 9.55
C ASP A 305 -10.34 -5.85 8.44
N LEU A 306 -9.20 -5.49 7.88
CA LEU A 306 -8.56 -6.12 6.75
C LEU A 306 -7.08 -6.44 7.08
N PRO A 307 -6.41 -7.27 6.29
CA PRO A 307 -5.00 -7.59 6.49
C PRO A 307 -4.12 -6.34 6.60
N TYR A 308 -2.92 -6.50 7.17
CA TYR A 308 -1.90 -5.46 7.35
C TYR A 308 -2.37 -4.25 8.17
N GLY A 309 -3.34 -4.46 9.06
CA GLY A 309 -3.87 -3.39 9.92
C GLY A 309 -4.69 -2.35 9.17
N VAL A 310 -5.16 -2.65 7.96
CA VAL A 310 -6.07 -1.77 7.22
C VAL A 310 -7.45 -1.82 7.84
N CYS A 311 -8.06 -0.66 8.03
CA CYS A 311 -9.45 -0.50 8.44
C CYS A 311 -10.24 0.25 7.36
N ALA A 312 -11.33 -0.35 6.89
CA ALA A 312 -12.28 0.30 6.02
C ALA A 312 -13.50 0.75 6.82
N CYS A 313 -14.02 1.94 6.52
CA CYS A 313 -15.18 2.52 7.18
C CYS A 313 -16.19 3.04 6.16
N ARG A 314 -17.47 2.68 6.31
CA ARG A 314 -18.56 3.25 5.51
C ARG A 314 -18.82 4.68 5.95
N THR A 315 -18.66 5.64 5.06
CA THR A 315 -18.93 7.07 5.25
C THR A 315 -20.21 7.50 4.52
N TYR A 316 -20.62 8.75 4.61
CA TYR A 316 -21.77 9.25 3.83
C TYR A 316 -21.48 9.26 2.32
N GLU A 317 -20.24 9.52 1.92
CA GLU A 317 -19.83 9.66 0.52
C GLU A 317 -19.41 8.34 -0.11
N GLY A 318 -19.02 7.33 0.71
CA GLY A 318 -18.53 6.06 0.20
C GLY A 318 -17.80 5.22 1.24
N ILE A 319 -16.59 4.80 0.94
CA ILE A 319 -15.73 4.01 1.84
C ILE A 319 -14.41 4.74 2.07
N GLU A 320 -14.00 4.90 3.31
CA GLU A 320 -12.67 5.37 3.72
C GLU A 320 -11.81 4.16 4.11
N LEU A 321 -10.63 4.01 3.50
CA LEU A 321 -9.60 3.07 3.89
C LEU A 321 -8.44 3.81 4.55
N LYS A 322 -7.90 3.25 5.64
CA LYS A 322 -6.71 3.76 6.32
C LYS A 322 -6.02 2.67 7.13
N ARG A 323 -4.74 2.83 7.41
CA ARG A 323 -4.09 2.00 8.44
C ARG A 323 -4.62 2.35 9.82
N LYS A 324 -4.79 1.35 10.66
CA LYS A 324 -4.99 1.56 12.09
C LYS A 324 -3.68 2.15 12.64
N LYS A 325 -3.69 3.43 13.00
CA LYS A 325 -2.67 3.91 13.93
C LYS A 325 -2.86 3.11 15.22
N LYS A 326 -1.79 2.61 15.81
CA LYS A 326 -1.84 2.13 17.20
C LYS A 326 -2.45 3.30 17.97
N ASP A 327 -3.66 3.10 18.51
CA ASP A 327 -4.36 4.10 19.31
C ASP A 327 -3.48 4.43 20.53
N THR A 328 -2.60 5.41 20.36
CA THR A 328 -1.90 6.12 21.41
C THR A 328 -2.60 7.45 21.72
N GLU A 329 -3.77 7.71 21.12
CA GLU A 329 -4.65 8.73 21.66
C GLU A 329 -5.35 8.13 22.90
N LEU A 330 -4.64 8.17 24.03
CA LEU A 330 -5.24 8.13 25.36
C LEU A 330 -6.42 9.08 25.32
N ALA A 331 -7.64 8.57 25.57
CA ALA A 331 -8.76 9.43 25.89
C ALA A 331 -8.29 10.30 27.04
N GLU A 332 -8.07 11.59 26.80
CA GLU A 332 -7.61 12.47 27.85
C GLU A 332 -8.61 12.43 28.99
N GLU A 333 -8.10 12.32 30.21
CA GLU A 333 -8.91 12.34 31.42
C GLU A 333 -9.66 13.67 31.51
N GLU A 334 -10.87 13.62 32.05
CA GLU A 334 -11.67 14.79 32.37
C GLU A 334 -10.87 15.78 33.20
N LYS A 335 -10.86 17.05 32.76
CA LYS A 335 -10.24 18.14 33.51
C LYS A 335 -11.29 19.14 33.98
N ASN A 336 -11.39 19.33 35.27
CA ASN A 336 -12.31 20.29 35.87
C ASN A 336 -11.75 21.73 35.75
N LEU A 337 -12.63 22.70 35.47
CA LEU A 337 -12.33 24.12 35.62
C LEU A 337 -12.38 24.50 37.12
N ASP A 338 -11.32 25.10 37.65
CA ASP A 338 -11.34 25.59 39.03
C ASP A 338 -12.09 26.91 39.13
N LEU A 339 -13.41 26.83 39.15
CA LEU A 339 -14.31 28.00 39.17
C LEU A 339 -14.29 28.75 40.52
N LYS A 340 -13.46 28.31 41.50
CA LYS A 340 -13.17 29.10 42.72
C LYS A 340 -12.25 30.29 42.43
N GLN A 341 -11.48 30.18 41.35
CA GLN A 341 -10.63 31.25 40.83
C GLN A 341 -11.38 32.09 39.81
N VAL A 342 -11.18 33.40 39.84
CA VAL A 342 -11.83 34.37 38.94
C VAL A 342 -11.40 34.15 37.47
N SER A 343 -10.23 33.57 37.24
CA SER A 343 -9.72 33.22 35.93
C SER A 343 -8.72 32.05 35.98
N GLY A 344 -8.60 31.30 34.88
CA GLY A 344 -7.63 30.21 34.80
C GLY A 344 -7.40 29.77 33.38
N LYS A 345 -6.38 28.90 33.22
CA LYS A 345 -6.04 28.24 31.97
C LYS A 345 -5.79 26.76 32.21
N ILE A 346 -6.29 25.92 31.32
CA ILE A 346 -6.03 24.48 31.33
C ILE A 346 -5.70 24.00 29.90
N SER A 347 -4.82 23.03 29.80
CA SER A 347 -4.54 22.33 28.54
C SER A 347 -5.31 21.01 28.50
N TYR A 348 -5.97 20.75 27.38
CA TYR A 348 -6.71 19.51 27.11
C TYR A 348 -6.38 19.04 25.68
N GLY A 349 -5.53 18.03 25.55
CA GLY A 349 -4.94 17.63 24.30
C GLY A 349 -4.21 18.76 23.60
N LYS A 350 -4.59 18.98 22.38
CA LYS A 350 -4.09 20.09 21.55
C LYS A 350 -4.80 21.43 21.80
N TRP A 351 -5.72 21.48 22.76
CA TRP A 351 -6.52 22.65 23.06
C TRP A 351 -6.03 23.38 24.29
N GLU A 352 -5.89 24.69 24.23
CA GLU A 352 -5.70 25.56 25.38
C GLU A 352 -7.02 26.24 25.71
N ILE A 353 -7.54 26.04 26.91
CA ILE A 353 -8.81 26.55 27.37
C ILE A 353 -8.55 27.59 28.46
N SER A 354 -8.96 28.81 28.20
CA SER A 354 -8.93 29.89 29.18
C SER A 354 -10.34 30.28 29.59
N TYR A 355 -10.51 30.55 30.87
CA TYR A 355 -11.79 31.00 31.38
C TYR A 355 -11.61 32.20 32.33
N ARG A 356 -12.65 33.01 32.43
CA ARG A 356 -12.72 34.09 33.41
C ARG A 356 -14.19 34.31 33.86
N ILE A 357 -14.34 34.73 35.13
CA ILE A 357 -15.64 35.05 35.74
C ILE A 357 -15.64 36.54 36.07
N PHE A 358 -16.69 37.24 35.69
CA PHE A 358 -16.84 38.68 35.94
C PHE A 358 -18.32 39.08 36.11
N GLU A 359 -18.55 40.20 36.78
CA GLU A 359 -19.88 40.75 36.92
C GLU A 359 -20.35 41.35 35.59
N LYS A 360 -21.64 41.11 35.23
CA LYS A 360 -22.17 41.58 33.96
C LYS A 360 -22.11 43.10 33.80
N GLU A 361 -22.24 43.83 34.91
CA GLU A 361 -22.19 45.31 34.95
C GLU A 361 -20.81 45.88 34.59
N GLU A 362 -19.76 45.12 34.79
CA GLU A 362 -18.39 45.51 34.46
C GLU A 362 -18.11 45.46 32.94
N CYS A 363 -18.97 44.78 32.17
CA CYS A 363 -18.79 44.58 30.76
C CYS A 363 -19.76 45.41 29.89
N ARG A 364 -19.26 46.48 29.29
CA ARG A 364 -20.01 47.26 28.28
C ARG A 364 -20.03 46.63 26.88
N CYS A 365 -19.50 45.39 26.77
CA CYS A 365 -19.34 44.70 25.48
C CYS A 365 -20.56 43.87 25.11
N GLN A 366 -20.83 43.74 23.82
CA GLN A 366 -21.83 42.81 23.32
C GLN A 366 -21.36 41.36 23.46
N ILE A 367 -22.33 40.42 23.64
CA ILE A 367 -22.04 38.97 23.74
C ILE A 367 -21.23 38.52 22.50
N PRO A 368 -20.07 37.87 22.71
CA PRO A 368 -19.21 37.46 21.61
C PRO A 368 -19.91 36.48 20.67
N LYS A 369 -20.02 36.82 19.38
CA LYS A 369 -20.51 35.90 18.33
C LYS A 369 -19.43 34.99 17.78
N LYS A 370 -18.27 34.94 18.43
CA LYS A 370 -17.10 34.15 18.00
C LYS A 370 -17.36 32.64 18.17
N THR A 371 -16.81 31.83 17.26
CA THR A 371 -16.98 30.37 17.25
C THR A 371 -16.34 29.71 18.45
N TYR A 372 -15.20 30.23 18.90
CA TYR A 372 -14.34 29.64 19.95
C TYR A 372 -14.31 30.46 21.25
N THR A 373 -15.20 31.42 21.42
CA THR A 373 -15.46 32.16 22.69
C THR A 373 -16.91 32.16 22.97
N LYS A 374 -17.34 31.73 24.17
CA LYS A 374 -18.74 31.72 24.60
C LYS A 374 -18.88 32.23 26.02
N TRP A 375 -20.01 32.90 26.28
CA TRP A 375 -20.44 33.38 27.58
C TRP A 375 -21.55 32.50 28.12
N PHE A 376 -21.45 32.16 29.40
CA PHE A 376 -22.42 31.34 30.14
C PHE A 376 -22.89 32.08 31.39
N ASP A 377 -24.17 31.90 31.76
CA ASP A 377 -24.67 32.36 33.03
C ASP A 377 -24.05 31.55 34.16
N TYR A 378 -23.14 32.17 34.94
CA TYR A 378 -22.44 31.51 36.02
C TYR A 378 -23.39 31.15 37.16
N GLY A 379 -24.48 31.93 37.40
CA GLY A 379 -25.46 31.70 38.46
C GLY A 379 -26.28 30.42 38.33
N ILE A 380 -26.35 29.87 37.12
CA ILE A 380 -27.12 28.65 36.83
C ILE A 380 -26.26 27.38 37.06
N ILE A 381 -24.93 27.50 37.05
CA ILE A 381 -24.00 26.38 37.21
C ILE A 381 -24.03 25.90 38.66
N LYS A 382 -24.39 24.64 38.90
CA LYS A 382 -24.60 24.05 40.23
C LYS A 382 -23.46 23.10 40.63
N GLN A 383 -22.75 22.53 39.65
CA GLN A 383 -21.70 21.54 39.86
C GLN A 383 -20.40 21.99 39.22
N SER A 384 -19.36 21.15 39.29
CA SER A 384 -18.12 21.41 38.59
C SER A 384 -18.33 21.35 37.05
N VAL A 385 -17.75 22.32 36.38
CA VAL A 385 -17.68 22.32 34.91
C VAL A 385 -16.38 21.68 34.50
N ALA A 386 -16.50 20.74 33.59
CA ALA A 386 -15.35 19.97 33.09
C ALA A 386 -15.19 20.07 31.59
N VAL A 387 -13.94 19.94 31.15
CA VAL A 387 -13.60 19.66 29.77
C VAL A 387 -13.36 18.15 29.61
N ARG A 388 -14.07 17.54 28.69
CA ARG A 388 -13.99 16.10 28.44
C ARG A 388 -14.52 15.73 27.04
N THR A 389 -14.33 14.51 26.65
CA THR A 389 -14.99 13.92 25.48
C THR A 389 -16.38 13.38 25.84
N ARG A 390 -17.14 12.95 24.84
CA ARG A 390 -18.52 12.45 25.00
C ARG A 390 -18.61 11.20 25.88
N ARG A 391 -19.72 11.12 26.63
CA ARG A 391 -20.12 9.96 27.42
C ARG A 391 -21.52 9.46 27.07
N ALA A 392 -21.84 8.23 27.45
CA ALA A 392 -23.20 7.73 27.32
C ALA A 392 -24.14 8.52 28.23
N GLY A 393 -25.28 8.93 27.71
CA GLY A 393 -26.25 9.72 28.46
C GLY A 393 -26.15 11.24 28.25
N ASP A 394 -25.09 11.75 27.64
CA ASP A 394 -24.91 13.19 27.38
C ASP A 394 -26.06 13.79 26.53
N PHE A 395 -26.50 14.97 26.93
CA PHE A 395 -27.53 15.74 26.24
C PHE A 395 -27.22 17.24 26.25
N ILE A 396 -27.83 17.96 25.32
CA ILE A 396 -27.76 19.40 25.23
C ILE A 396 -29.20 19.99 25.13
N VAL A 397 -29.42 21.13 25.76
CA VAL A 397 -30.69 21.86 25.63
C VAL A 397 -30.67 22.72 24.37
N ILE A 398 -31.68 22.52 23.49
CA ILE A 398 -31.66 23.05 22.12
C ILE A 398 -32.57 24.24 21.92
N ASP A 399 -33.55 24.44 22.78
CA ASP A 399 -34.55 25.52 22.69
C ASP A 399 -34.82 26.17 24.06
N GLU A 400 -35.53 27.27 24.05
CA GLU A 400 -35.89 28.05 25.25
C GLU A 400 -36.96 27.38 26.14
N SER A 401 -37.69 26.42 25.60
CA SER A 401 -38.67 25.60 26.34
C SER A 401 -38.01 24.47 27.15
N GLY A 402 -36.67 24.32 27.08
CA GLY A 402 -35.93 23.31 27.79
C GLY A 402 -35.87 21.96 27.08
N GLY A 403 -36.18 21.92 25.78
CA GLY A 403 -36.09 20.70 24.97
C GLY A 403 -34.70 20.09 24.94
N ARG A 404 -34.59 18.81 25.37
CA ARG A 404 -33.32 18.07 25.47
C ARG A 404 -33.08 17.23 24.24
N GLN A 405 -31.90 17.33 23.67
CA GLN A 405 -31.45 16.46 22.58
C GLN A 405 -30.25 15.61 23.05
N LYS A 406 -30.34 14.27 22.91
CA LYS A 406 -29.18 13.37 23.15
C LYS A 406 -28.04 13.75 22.23
N LEU A 407 -26.82 13.83 22.77
CA LEU A 407 -25.63 14.22 22.03
C LEU A 407 -25.36 13.29 20.82
N LYS A 408 -25.63 11.98 20.99
CA LYS A 408 -25.54 11.00 19.89
C LYS A 408 -26.45 11.40 18.71
N SER A 409 -27.69 11.77 18.98
CA SER A 409 -28.65 12.19 17.94
C SER A 409 -28.26 13.52 17.31
N TYR A 410 -27.74 14.46 18.10
CA TYR A 410 -27.22 15.73 17.60
C TYR A 410 -26.09 15.49 16.55
N PHE A 411 -25.10 14.64 16.86
CA PHE A 411 -24.00 14.34 15.95
C PHE A 411 -24.45 13.63 14.66
N ILE A 412 -25.46 12.77 14.75
CA ILE A 412 -26.07 12.11 13.58
C ILE A 412 -26.74 13.15 12.69
N ASN A 413 -27.61 14.00 13.28
CA ASN A 413 -28.37 15.03 12.55
C ASN A 413 -27.44 16.06 11.86
N LYS A 414 -26.29 16.34 12.46
CA LYS A 414 -25.24 17.22 11.90
C LYS A 414 -24.28 16.51 10.97
N LYS A 415 -24.50 15.21 10.68
CA LYS A 415 -23.65 14.37 9.81
C LYS A 415 -22.17 14.35 10.22
N ILE A 416 -21.86 14.51 11.52
CA ILE A 416 -20.48 14.47 12.01
C ILE A 416 -20.00 13.02 11.94
N PRO A 417 -18.84 12.74 11.28
CA PRO A 417 -18.30 11.40 11.15
C PRO A 417 -18.02 10.75 12.52
N VAL A 418 -18.26 9.45 12.66
CA VAL A 418 -18.12 8.74 13.96
C VAL A 418 -16.70 8.87 14.52
N ALA A 419 -15.67 8.86 13.66
CA ALA A 419 -14.29 9.01 14.06
C ALA A 419 -13.97 10.38 14.70
N GLU A 420 -14.62 11.45 14.24
CA GLU A 420 -14.41 12.80 14.76
C GLU A 420 -15.12 13.05 16.08
N ARG A 421 -16.24 12.33 16.33
CA ARG A 421 -17.08 12.52 17.53
C ARG A 421 -16.33 12.27 18.84
N ALA A 422 -15.35 11.37 18.82
CA ALA A 422 -14.56 11.04 20.01
C ALA A 422 -13.54 12.13 20.37
N GLY A 423 -13.06 12.90 19.38
CA GLY A 423 -12.08 13.97 19.57
C GLY A 423 -12.67 15.38 19.79
N ILE A 424 -14.00 15.54 19.75
CA ILE A 424 -14.63 16.85 19.96
C ILE A 424 -14.66 17.15 21.47
N PRO A 425 -13.98 18.23 21.93
CA PRO A 425 -14.06 18.62 23.33
C PRO A 425 -15.45 19.18 23.65
N LEU A 426 -15.91 18.85 24.83
CA LEU A 426 -17.16 19.28 25.39
C LEU A 426 -16.90 20.06 26.68
N ILE A 427 -17.60 21.17 26.87
CA ILE A 427 -17.72 21.83 28.16
C ILE A 427 -19.00 21.28 28.77
N ALA A 428 -18.91 20.63 29.91
CA ALA A 428 -20.01 19.88 30.51
C ALA A 428 -20.12 20.07 32.01
N GLU A 429 -21.35 20.06 32.52
CA GLU A 429 -21.73 19.95 33.93
C GLU A 429 -22.43 18.57 34.08
N GLY A 430 -21.70 17.57 34.62
CA GLY A 430 -22.19 16.21 34.65
C GLY A 430 -22.51 15.65 33.26
N SER A 431 -23.78 15.27 33.01
CA SER A 431 -24.25 14.78 31.69
C SER A 431 -24.84 15.90 30.81
N GLU A 432 -25.00 17.09 31.33
CA GLU A 432 -25.51 18.23 30.57
C GLU A 432 -24.39 19.02 29.91
N ILE A 433 -24.50 19.20 28.59
CA ILE A 433 -23.48 19.86 27.80
C ILE A 433 -23.74 21.33 27.70
N LEU A 434 -22.85 22.18 28.24
CA LEU A 434 -22.90 23.63 28.08
C LEU A 434 -22.53 24.05 26.67
N TRP A 435 -21.49 23.38 26.12
CA TRP A 435 -20.95 23.73 24.81
C TRP A 435 -20.30 22.53 24.09
N ILE A 436 -20.75 22.27 22.89
CA ILE A 436 -20.07 21.42 21.93
C ILE A 436 -19.11 22.32 21.17
N VAL A 437 -17.81 22.25 21.46
CA VAL A 437 -16.81 23.18 20.93
C VAL A 437 -16.81 23.22 19.42
N GLY A 438 -16.80 24.43 18.85
CA GLY A 438 -16.88 24.64 17.40
C GLY A 438 -18.27 24.39 16.77
N CYS A 439 -19.25 23.89 17.55
CA CYS A 439 -20.54 23.50 17.01
C CYS A 439 -21.70 24.30 17.63
N ARG A 440 -22.07 24.01 18.87
CA ARG A 440 -23.28 24.57 19.47
C ARG A 440 -23.16 24.82 20.98
N GLN A 441 -23.66 25.97 21.44
CA GLN A 441 -23.89 26.28 22.85
C GLN A 441 -25.30 25.85 23.29
N SER A 442 -25.42 25.32 24.49
CA SER A 442 -26.72 25.02 25.12
C SER A 442 -27.53 26.28 25.38
N LYS A 443 -28.83 26.19 25.17
CA LYS A 443 -29.76 27.25 25.52
C LYS A 443 -29.92 27.42 27.02
N ALA A 444 -29.76 26.36 27.81
CA ALA A 444 -29.94 26.39 29.26
C ALA A 444 -28.95 27.35 29.98
N TYR A 445 -27.78 27.55 29.43
CA TYR A 445 -26.72 28.37 30.08
C TYR A 445 -26.44 29.68 29.35
N GLN A 446 -27.38 30.17 28.55
CA GLN A 446 -27.25 31.46 27.88
C GLN A 446 -27.38 32.64 28.85
N VAL A 447 -26.58 33.67 28.62
CA VAL A 447 -26.67 34.94 29.34
C VAL A 447 -28.00 35.59 29.02
N THR A 448 -28.78 35.93 30.04
CA THR A 448 -30.09 36.62 29.97
C THR A 448 -30.02 37.98 30.62
N GLU A 449 -31.13 38.73 30.63
CA GLU A 449 -31.22 40.01 31.33
C GLU A 449 -31.03 39.87 32.85
N GLN A 450 -31.43 38.73 33.40
CA GLN A 450 -31.36 38.42 34.84
C GLN A 450 -29.98 37.90 35.27
N THR A 451 -29.05 37.61 34.35
CA THR A 451 -27.72 37.15 34.66
C THR A 451 -26.90 38.24 35.36
N THR A 452 -26.37 37.95 36.52
CA THR A 452 -25.48 38.85 37.27
C THR A 452 -24.01 38.57 37.02
N LYS A 453 -23.62 37.29 36.99
CA LYS A 453 -22.22 36.83 36.79
C LYS A 453 -22.09 36.04 35.48
N ILE A 454 -21.03 36.30 34.75
CA ILE A 454 -20.73 35.65 33.47
C ILE A 454 -19.45 34.79 33.60
N LEU A 455 -19.55 33.54 33.12
CA LEU A 455 -18.42 32.68 32.84
C LEU A 455 -18.10 32.79 31.35
N GLU A 456 -16.97 33.41 31.01
CA GLU A 456 -16.44 33.39 29.66
C GLU A 456 -15.47 32.23 29.49
N ILE A 457 -15.63 31.46 28.45
CA ILE A 457 -14.69 30.36 28.06
C ILE A 457 -14.20 30.62 26.65
N THR A 458 -12.88 30.67 26.49
CA THR A 458 -12.19 30.81 25.21
C THR A 458 -11.30 29.60 24.97
N ILE A 459 -11.36 29.05 23.76
CA ILE A 459 -10.61 27.87 23.36
C ILE A 459 -9.68 28.25 22.21
N ASN A 460 -8.37 28.00 22.39
CA ASN A 460 -7.32 28.21 21.40
C ASN A 460 -6.64 26.89 21.07
N GLY A 461 -5.98 26.82 19.89
CA GLY A 461 -5.30 25.61 19.43
C GLY A 461 -6.28 24.59 18.82
N GLY A 462 -5.78 23.71 18.01
CA GLY A 462 -6.55 22.67 17.34
C GLY A 462 -7.42 23.17 16.17
N THR A 463 -7.69 22.25 15.25
CA THR A 463 -8.60 22.47 14.11
C THR A 463 -9.78 21.54 14.21
N LEU A 464 -11.01 22.06 14.00
CA LEU A 464 -12.22 21.28 13.80
C LEU A 464 -12.76 21.60 12.40
N ASN A 465 -13.02 20.56 11.59
CA ASN A 465 -13.57 20.71 10.23
C ASN A 465 -12.79 21.67 9.31
N GLY A 466 -11.45 21.65 9.37
CA GLY A 466 -10.60 22.49 8.51
C GLY A 466 -10.64 24.00 8.82
N ARG A 467 -11.26 24.42 9.93
CA ARG A 467 -11.25 25.81 10.39
C ARG A 467 -10.29 25.94 11.56
N GLU A 468 -9.26 26.76 11.39
CA GLU A 468 -8.34 27.12 12.49
C GLU A 468 -9.08 27.95 13.55
N SER A 469 -8.78 27.72 14.84
CA SER A 469 -9.15 28.63 15.91
C SER A 469 -8.40 29.94 15.68
N GLU A 470 -9.10 31.06 15.63
CA GLU A 470 -8.50 32.39 15.47
C GLU A 470 -7.44 32.61 16.56
N ASN A 471 -6.18 32.75 16.16
CA ASN A 471 -5.08 33.19 17.01
C ASN A 471 -5.36 34.65 17.45
N VAL A 472 -5.76 34.84 18.69
CA VAL A 472 -5.82 36.16 19.32
C VAL A 472 -4.41 36.56 19.71
N ASN A 473 -3.61 36.94 18.71
CA ASN A 473 -2.36 37.67 18.93
C ASN A 473 -2.15 38.66 17.77
N SER A 474 -2.86 39.76 17.83
CA SER A 474 -2.42 41.00 17.16
C SER A 474 -2.71 42.17 18.13
N GLY A 475 -1.68 42.45 18.92
CA GLY A 475 -1.59 43.76 19.56
C GLY A 475 -1.61 44.86 18.47
N ARG A 476 -2.69 45.57 18.36
CA ARG A 476 -2.72 46.92 17.82
C ARG A 476 -3.09 47.84 18.92
N ARG A 477 -2.08 48.49 19.47
CA ARG A 477 -2.23 49.82 20.07
C ARG A 477 -2.80 50.73 18.97
N SER A 478 -4.03 51.13 19.09
CA SER A 478 -4.53 52.32 18.41
C SER A 478 -4.63 53.41 19.47
N LYS A 479 -3.85 54.43 19.24
CA LYS A 479 -4.04 55.75 19.84
C LYS A 479 -5.39 56.33 19.36
N CYS A 480 -6.22 56.69 20.25
CA CYS A 480 -6.92 57.95 20.42
C CYS A 480 -7.78 57.82 21.67
#